data_fb67bde570e227eadc8a2466b4a0d814
#
_entry.id   fb67bde570e227eadc8a2466b4a0d814
#
_cell.length_a   1.000
_cell.length_b   1.000
_cell.length_c   1.000
_cell.angle_alpha   90.00
_cell.angle_beta   90.00
_cell.angle_gamma   90.00
#
_symmetry.space_group_name_H-M   'P 1'
#
loop_
_entity.id
_entity.type
_entity.pdbx_description
1 polymer ?
#
loop_
_entity_poly.entity_id
_entity_poly.type
_entity_poly.pdbx_seq_one_letter_code
_entity_poly.pdbx_strand_id
1 'polypeptide(L)'
;MTSEPAEATRIRAAQLAVLLGLAYPDAVVELDHTNPYQLLVATILAAQSTDKTINTITPALFAKYRDANALAAAEQAEVEKLIVKSGFFRNKAKHIIGMAQAVVTRHRGEIPRTMEELCGLPGVARKIANVVLGSAMGIDVGVVVDTHVTRLSARLALSTHTDPVKIEHDLMAILPKAQWTPFAHRMIWHGRRVCIAKKPDCDHCTLAPHCPSAFAAVQPKDPSPRANWNAKQRAARKGTEAAVATAQQPAPTSKPVAKTSKAKRA
;
A
#
# COMPACT_ATOMS: atom_id res chain seq x y z
N MET A 1 3.62 -20.79 -23.07
CA MET A 1 4.34 -21.08 -21.82
C MET A 1 3.47 -22.05 -21.03
N THR A 2 3.88 -23.30 -20.88
CA THR A 2 3.16 -24.30 -20.09
C THR A 2 3.18 -23.86 -18.63
N SER A 3 2.00 -23.78 -17.99
CA SER A 3 1.89 -23.49 -16.55
C SER A 3 2.58 -24.64 -15.79
N GLU A 4 3.53 -24.29 -14.92
CA GLU A 4 4.15 -25.24 -14.01
C GLU A 4 3.06 -25.91 -13.15
N PRO A 5 3.14 -27.22 -12.87
CA PRO A 5 2.19 -27.88 -12.00
C PRO A 5 2.12 -27.18 -10.62
N ALA A 6 0.91 -27.02 -10.08
CA ALA A 6 0.69 -26.33 -8.79
C ALA A 6 1.52 -26.94 -7.64
N GLU A 7 1.78 -28.24 -7.69
CA GLU A 7 2.62 -28.96 -6.71
C GLU A 7 4.09 -28.53 -6.77
N ALA A 8 4.66 -28.36 -7.96
CA ALA A 8 6.04 -27.90 -8.13
C ALA A 8 6.22 -26.47 -7.57
N THR A 9 5.23 -25.60 -7.76
CA THR A 9 5.23 -24.26 -7.18
C THR A 9 5.15 -24.32 -5.65
N ARG A 10 4.35 -25.23 -5.09
CA ARG A 10 4.24 -25.43 -3.63
C ARG A 10 5.55 -25.91 -3.02
N ILE A 11 6.20 -26.91 -3.65
CA ILE A 11 7.51 -27.41 -3.20
C ILE A 11 8.56 -26.29 -3.23
N ARG A 12 8.61 -25.51 -4.32
CA ARG A 12 9.52 -24.36 -4.41
C ARG A 12 9.23 -23.31 -3.35
N ALA A 13 7.96 -22.98 -3.11
CA ALA A 13 7.57 -22.02 -2.05
C ALA A 13 8.04 -22.48 -0.67
N ALA A 14 7.93 -23.77 -0.36
CA ALA A 14 8.41 -24.33 0.90
C ALA A 14 9.93 -24.21 1.03
N GLN A 15 10.69 -24.53 -0.01
CA GLN A 15 12.15 -24.38 -0.04
C GLN A 15 12.57 -22.92 0.14
N LEU A 16 11.91 -22.00 -0.57
CA LEU A 16 12.16 -20.55 -0.44
C LEU A 16 11.83 -20.04 0.97
N ALA A 17 10.77 -20.54 1.61
CA ALA A 17 10.42 -20.17 2.98
C ALA A 17 11.50 -20.57 3.99
N VAL A 18 12.09 -21.76 3.82
CA VAL A 18 13.22 -22.24 4.66
C VAL A 18 14.44 -21.36 4.44
N LEU A 19 14.85 -21.15 3.19
CA LEU A 19 16.03 -20.33 2.85
C LEU A 19 15.90 -18.88 3.31
N LEU A 20 14.73 -18.28 3.14
CA LEU A 20 14.43 -16.95 3.66
C LEU A 20 14.45 -16.93 5.20
N GLY A 21 13.98 -17.99 5.85
CA GLY A 21 14.05 -18.12 7.29
C GLY A 21 15.48 -18.14 7.82
N LEU A 22 16.37 -18.86 7.15
CA LEU A 22 17.79 -18.90 7.49
C LEU A 22 18.51 -17.58 7.20
N ALA A 23 18.18 -16.92 6.08
CA ALA A 23 18.80 -15.66 5.69
C ALA A 23 18.32 -14.45 6.52
N TYR A 24 17.08 -14.48 7.00
CA TYR A 24 16.44 -13.37 7.73
C TYR A 24 15.63 -13.89 8.93
N PRO A 25 16.27 -14.49 9.95
CA PRO A 25 15.57 -15.06 11.10
C PRO A 25 14.76 -14.01 11.88
N ASP A 26 15.28 -12.78 11.96
CA ASP A 26 14.70 -11.66 12.73
C ASP A 26 13.87 -10.68 11.88
N ALA A 27 13.45 -11.11 10.67
CA ALA A 27 12.70 -10.21 9.79
C ALA A 27 11.33 -9.87 10.36
N VAL A 28 11.16 -8.58 10.63
CA VAL A 28 9.92 -7.98 11.15
C VAL A 28 9.58 -6.71 10.36
N VAL A 29 8.43 -6.12 10.65
CA VAL A 29 8.09 -4.79 10.14
C VAL A 29 9.11 -3.76 10.64
N GLU A 30 9.62 -2.90 9.73
CA GLU A 30 10.68 -1.92 10.05
C GLU A 30 10.10 -0.58 10.58
N LEU A 31 8.80 -0.48 10.82
CA LEU A 31 8.16 0.66 11.48
C LEU A 31 8.22 0.48 13.00
N ASP A 32 8.83 1.44 13.70
CA ASP A 32 8.94 1.43 15.16
C ASP A 32 7.56 1.56 15.81
N HIS A 33 7.23 0.63 16.70
CA HIS A 33 5.96 0.60 17.42
C HIS A 33 6.07 -0.25 18.69
N THR A 34 5.21 0.02 19.66
CA THR A 34 5.09 -0.76 20.91
C THR A 34 3.71 -1.41 21.07
N ASN A 35 2.75 -1.05 20.23
CA ASN A 35 1.38 -1.57 20.29
C ASN A 35 0.67 -1.44 18.92
N PRO A 36 -0.51 -2.08 18.74
CA PRO A 36 -1.25 -2.05 17.47
C PRO A 36 -1.68 -0.65 17.02
N TYR A 37 -1.99 0.27 17.96
CA TYR A 37 -2.33 1.65 17.62
C TYR A 37 -1.16 2.36 16.94
N GLN A 38 0.03 2.27 17.51
CA GLN A 38 1.23 2.89 16.95
C GLN A 38 1.57 2.31 15.56
N LEU A 39 1.48 0.98 15.39
CA LEU A 39 1.73 0.36 14.09
C LEU A 39 0.69 0.80 13.05
N LEU A 40 -0.59 0.89 13.41
CA LEU A 40 -1.64 1.34 12.50
C LEU A 40 -1.39 2.77 12.03
N VAL A 41 -1.13 3.69 12.95
CA VAL A 41 -0.80 5.10 12.62
C VAL A 41 0.46 5.16 11.75
N ALA A 42 1.55 4.49 12.16
CA ALA A 42 2.80 4.49 11.41
C ALA A 42 2.63 3.94 9.99
N THR A 43 1.84 2.88 9.81
CA THR A 43 1.59 2.27 8.50
C THR A 43 0.76 3.18 7.58
N ILE A 44 -0.24 3.90 8.12
CA ILE A 44 -0.97 4.93 7.36
C ILE A 44 -0.02 6.05 6.91
N LEU A 45 0.85 6.49 7.80
CA LEU A 45 1.84 7.54 7.50
C LEU A 45 2.91 7.07 6.49
N ALA A 46 3.24 5.77 6.45
CA ALA A 46 4.22 5.19 5.54
C ALA A 46 3.76 5.13 4.08
N ALA A 47 2.47 5.38 3.79
CA ALA A 47 1.99 5.47 2.41
C ALA A 47 2.82 6.49 1.61
N GLN A 48 3.56 6.02 0.58
CA GLN A 48 4.45 6.82 -0.27
C GLN A 48 5.57 7.56 0.49
N SER A 49 5.96 7.05 1.65
CA SER A 49 7.11 7.51 2.43
C SER A 49 8.04 6.32 2.74
N THR A 50 9.23 6.58 3.26
CA THR A 50 10.13 5.51 3.73
C THR A 50 9.89 5.24 5.21
N ASP A 51 10.05 3.98 5.64
CA ASP A 51 9.93 3.61 7.06
C ASP A 51 10.90 4.42 7.91
N LYS A 52 12.13 4.64 7.41
CA LYS A 52 13.14 5.50 8.08
C LYS A 52 12.61 6.91 8.33
N THR A 53 11.92 7.53 7.37
CA THR A 53 11.35 8.87 7.55
C THR A 53 10.24 8.83 8.59
N ILE A 54 9.38 7.81 8.56
CA ILE A 54 8.27 7.68 9.51
C ILE A 54 8.82 7.49 10.93
N ASN A 55 9.82 6.66 11.12
CA ASN A 55 10.46 6.43 12.42
C ASN A 55 11.13 7.70 13.00
N THR A 56 11.46 8.71 12.16
CA THR A 56 11.95 10.01 12.69
C THR A 56 10.84 10.93 13.19
N ILE A 57 9.61 10.74 12.79
CA ILE A 57 8.48 11.63 13.14
C ILE A 57 7.52 11.04 14.17
N THR A 58 7.37 9.72 14.20
CA THR A 58 6.43 9.04 15.09
C THR A 58 6.74 9.20 16.58
N PRO A 59 7.99 9.29 17.07
CA PRO A 59 8.25 9.52 18.49
C PRO A 59 7.59 10.80 19.03
N ALA A 60 7.72 11.92 18.31
CA ALA A 60 7.10 13.20 18.72
C ALA A 60 5.56 13.13 18.63
N LEU A 61 5.04 12.45 17.62
CA LEU A 61 3.61 12.23 17.46
C LEU A 61 3.04 11.41 18.63
N PHE A 62 3.66 10.28 18.97
CA PHE A 62 3.18 9.40 20.04
C PHE A 62 3.43 9.92 21.45
N ALA A 63 4.44 10.78 21.66
CA ALA A 63 4.62 11.50 22.90
C ALA A 63 3.43 12.42 23.19
N LYS A 64 2.86 13.07 22.16
CA LYS A 64 1.70 13.95 22.28
C LYS A 64 0.37 13.19 22.23
N TYR A 65 0.23 12.22 21.33
CA TYR A 65 -1.00 11.46 21.08
C TYR A 65 -0.73 9.96 21.34
N ARG A 66 -0.71 9.59 22.62
CA ARG A 66 -0.29 8.25 23.08
C ARG A 66 -1.26 7.12 22.77
N ASP A 67 -2.52 7.44 22.47
CA ASP A 67 -3.60 6.49 22.18
C ASP A 67 -4.62 7.08 21.19
N ALA A 68 -5.61 6.27 20.82
CA ALA A 68 -6.65 6.68 19.90
C ALA A 68 -7.53 7.81 20.44
N ASN A 69 -7.76 7.88 21.77
CA ASN A 69 -8.57 8.94 22.37
C ASN A 69 -7.88 10.30 22.25
N ALA A 70 -6.58 10.34 22.56
CA ALA A 70 -5.79 11.56 22.44
C ALA A 70 -5.71 12.04 20.98
N LEU A 71 -5.54 11.12 20.01
CA LEU A 71 -5.48 11.48 18.58
C LEU A 71 -6.85 11.87 18.02
N ALA A 72 -7.94 11.28 18.51
CA ALA A 72 -9.31 11.59 18.07
C ALA A 72 -9.71 13.03 18.42
N ALA A 73 -9.17 13.57 19.54
CA ALA A 73 -9.40 14.93 20.02
C ALA A 73 -8.36 15.94 19.46
N ALA A 74 -7.46 15.52 18.56
CA ALA A 74 -6.37 16.36 18.09
C ALA A 74 -6.84 17.44 17.10
N GLU A 75 -6.28 18.64 17.22
CA GLU A 75 -6.40 19.67 16.19
C GLU A 75 -5.58 19.29 14.95
N GLN A 76 -6.24 19.26 13.78
CA GLN A 76 -5.59 18.82 12.54
C GLN A 76 -4.32 19.60 12.23
N ALA A 77 -4.32 20.91 12.42
CA ALA A 77 -3.16 21.76 12.15
C ALA A 77 -1.92 21.42 13.01
N GLU A 78 -2.14 20.93 14.24
CA GLU A 78 -1.05 20.48 15.10
C GLU A 78 -0.47 19.13 14.65
N VAL A 79 -1.33 18.19 14.26
CA VAL A 79 -0.91 16.91 13.70
C VAL A 79 -0.12 17.13 12.41
N GLU A 80 -0.61 18.01 11.52
CA GLU A 80 0.08 18.35 10.26
C GLU A 80 1.51 18.84 10.48
N LYS A 81 1.74 19.70 11.49
CA LYS A 81 3.08 20.19 11.86
C LYS A 81 4.01 19.05 12.25
N LEU A 82 3.51 18.08 13.00
CA LEU A 82 4.32 16.94 13.46
C LEU A 82 4.68 15.99 12.33
N ILE A 83 3.77 15.78 11.36
CA ILE A 83 3.96 14.78 10.30
C ILE A 83 4.36 15.37 8.93
N VAL A 84 4.71 16.65 8.85
CA VAL A 84 5.00 17.35 7.57
C VAL A 84 6.03 16.59 6.70
N LYS A 85 7.03 15.98 7.31
CA LYS A 85 8.07 15.21 6.62
C LYS A 85 7.55 13.91 5.99
N SER A 86 6.35 13.44 6.35
CA SER A 86 5.78 12.21 5.77
C SER A 86 5.34 12.36 4.30
N GLY A 87 5.25 13.59 3.78
CA GLY A 87 4.62 13.89 2.50
C GLY A 87 3.10 13.68 2.53
N PHE A 88 2.36 14.38 1.66
CA PHE A 88 0.88 14.34 1.66
C PHE A 88 0.24 14.51 3.05
N PHE A 89 0.92 15.26 3.91
CA PHE A 89 0.66 15.33 5.34
C PHE A 89 -0.77 15.79 5.69
N ARG A 90 -1.41 16.67 4.90
CA ARG A 90 -2.80 17.10 5.14
C ARG A 90 -3.79 15.95 5.05
N ASN A 91 -3.70 15.13 4.00
CA ASN A 91 -4.55 13.97 3.84
C ASN A 91 -4.23 12.88 4.88
N LYS A 92 -2.95 12.70 5.22
CA LYS A 92 -2.53 11.75 6.25
C LYS A 92 -3.02 12.16 7.63
N ALA A 93 -2.92 13.46 7.99
CA ALA A 93 -3.48 13.98 9.25
C ALA A 93 -4.98 13.70 9.32
N LYS A 94 -5.74 14.04 8.27
CA LYS A 94 -7.17 13.75 8.20
C LYS A 94 -7.48 12.26 8.37
N HIS A 95 -6.68 11.37 7.73
CA HIS A 95 -6.89 9.92 7.82
C HIS A 95 -6.60 9.40 9.23
N ILE A 96 -5.48 9.76 9.87
CA ILE A 96 -5.15 9.23 11.20
C ILE A 96 -6.08 9.79 12.29
N ILE A 97 -6.52 11.04 12.20
CA ILE A 97 -7.54 11.61 13.11
C ILE A 97 -8.88 10.92 12.88
N GLY A 98 -9.35 10.81 11.64
CA GLY A 98 -10.61 10.14 11.33
C GLY A 98 -10.60 8.65 11.69
N MET A 99 -9.47 7.97 11.51
CA MET A 99 -9.26 6.61 11.99
C MET A 99 -9.40 6.53 13.51
N ALA A 100 -8.74 7.43 14.25
CA ALA A 100 -8.81 7.46 15.71
C ALA A 100 -10.24 7.74 16.21
N GLN A 101 -10.94 8.69 15.59
CA GLN A 101 -12.35 8.97 15.90
C GLN A 101 -13.24 7.75 15.67
N ALA A 102 -13.05 7.03 14.56
CA ALA A 102 -13.80 5.80 14.28
C ALA A 102 -13.48 4.69 15.31
N VAL A 103 -12.21 4.55 15.71
CA VAL A 103 -11.80 3.60 16.76
C VAL A 103 -12.47 3.93 18.10
N VAL A 104 -12.48 5.20 18.50
CA VAL A 104 -13.13 5.62 19.74
C VAL A 104 -14.64 5.38 19.71
N THR A 105 -15.31 5.80 18.63
CA THR A 105 -16.77 5.76 18.56
C THR A 105 -17.34 4.36 18.31
N ARG A 106 -16.64 3.53 17.53
CA ARG A 106 -17.18 2.22 17.11
C ARG A 106 -16.54 1.05 17.88
N HIS A 107 -15.31 1.22 18.37
CA HIS A 107 -14.51 0.16 18.97
C HIS A 107 -14.01 0.52 20.40
N ARG A 108 -14.64 1.48 21.07
CA ARG A 108 -14.37 1.86 22.47
C ARG A 108 -12.90 2.23 22.74
N GLY A 109 -12.21 2.76 21.74
CA GLY A 109 -10.79 3.13 21.84
C GLY A 109 -9.81 2.00 21.56
N GLU A 110 -10.27 0.76 21.33
CA GLU A 110 -9.43 -0.40 21.04
C GLU A 110 -9.30 -0.63 19.54
N ILE A 111 -8.10 -0.97 19.08
CA ILE A 111 -7.88 -1.31 17.66
C ILE A 111 -8.57 -2.62 17.32
N PRO A 112 -9.47 -2.64 16.33
CA PRO A 112 -10.23 -3.86 15.98
C PRO A 112 -9.32 -4.97 15.50
N ARG A 113 -9.78 -6.23 15.68
CA ARG A 113 -8.97 -7.44 15.47
C ARG A 113 -9.42 -8.26 14.26
N THR A 114 -10.28 -7.69 13.41
CA THR A 114 -10.75 -8.34 12.18
C THR A 114 -10.39 -7.54 10.94
N MET A 115 -10.21 -8.22 9.82
CA MET A 115 -9.92 -7.58 8.52
C MET A 115 -11.03 -6.61 8.13
N GLU A 116 -12.28 -6.99 8.32
CA GLU A 116 -13.46 -6.22 7.93
C GLU A 116 -13.53 -4.90 8.72
N GLU A 117 -13.43 -4.96 10.05
CA GLU A 117 -13.49 -3.79 10.90
C GLU A 117 -12.31 -2.83 10.65
N LEU A 118 -11.09 -3.36 10.47
CA LEU A 118 -9.92 -2.54 10.13
C LEU A 118 -10.07 -1.84 8.78
N CYS A 119 -10.55 -2.55 7.75
CA CYS A 119 -10.79 -1.95 6.44
C CYS A 119 -11.95 -0.92 6.44
N GLY A 120 -12.82 -0.96 7.45
CA GLY A 120 -13.86 0.05 7.68
C GLY A 120 -13.33 1.36 8.28
N LEU A 121 -12.07 1.42 8.70
CA LEU A 121 -11.45 2.62 9.26
C LEU A 121 -10.90 3.55 8.15
N PRO A 122 -11.02 4.88 8.31
CA PRO A 122 -10.45 5.85 7.38
C PRO A 122 -8.96 5.64 7.13
N GLY A 123 -8.56 5.56 5.85
CA GLY A 123 -7.17 5.40 5.45
C GLY A 123 -6.59 3.99 5.60
N VAL A 124 -7.39 3.00 6.00
CA VAL A 124 -6.96 1.61 6.19
C VAL A 124 -7.42 0.74 5.02
N ALA A 125 -6.48 0.36 4.18
CA ALA A 125 -6.70 -0.62 3.13
C ALA A 125 -6.27 -2.03 3.59
N ARG A 126 -6.67 -3.08 2.86
CA ARG A 126 -6.36 -4.48 3.14
C ARG A 126 -4.88 -4.73 3.51
N LYS A 127 -3.95 -4.12 2.76
CA LYS A 127 -2.52 -4.24 3.08
C LYS A 127 -2.17 -3.74 4.49
N ILE A 128 -2.72 -2.59 4.89
CA ILE A 128 -2.48 -1.99 6.22
C ILE A 128 -3.07 -2.90 7.29
N ALA A 129 -4.29 -3.40 7.08
CA ALA A 129 -4.94 -4.34 7.99
C ALA A 129 -4.12 -5.62 8.18
N ASN A 130 -3.60 -6.23 7.09
CA ASN A 130 -2.70 -7.39 7.16
C ASN A 130 -1.43 -7.11 7.97
N VAL A 131 -0.81 -5.92 7.78
CA VAL A 131 0.39 -5.55 8.57
C VAL A 131 0.07 -5.49 10.05
N VAL A 132 -1.02 -4.83 10.43
CA VAL A 132 -1.39 -4.64 11.85
C VAL A 132 -1.79 -5.96 12.48
N LEU A 133 -2.66 -6.73 11.84
CA LEU A 133 -3.11 -8.03 12.35
C LEU A 133 -1.94 -9.01 12.50
N GLY A 134 -1.11 -9.17 11.46
CA GLY A 134 0.00 -10.11 11.51
C GLY A 134 1.13 -9.66 12.44
N SER A 135 1.60 -8.40 12.30
CA SER A 135 2.82 -7.97 12.99
C SER A 135 2.60 -7.51 14.43
N ALA A 136 1.46 -6.86 14.76
CA ALA A 136 1.22 -6.35 16.10
C ALA A 136 0.27 -7.20 16.93
N MET A 137 -0.51 -8.08 16.31
CA MET A 137 -1.53 -8.88 17.00
C MET A 137 -1.29 -10.39 16.88
N GLY A 138 -0.37 -10.86 16.03
CA GLY A 138 -0.14 -12.28 15.78
C GLY A 138 -1.32 -13.00 15.10
N ILE A 139 -2.13 -12.28 14.35
CA ILE A 139 -3.33 -12.81 13.68
C ILE A 139 -3.07 -12.91 12.18
N ASP A 140 -2.71 -14.10 11.71
CA ASP A 140 -2.48 -14.37 10.29
C ASP A 140 -3.81 -14.52 9.55
N VAL A 141 -4.21 -13.48 8.78
CA VAL A 141 -5.42 -13.46 7.95
C VAL A 141 -5.12 -13.32 6.46
N GLY A 142 -3.88 -12.99 6.11
CA GLY A 142 -3.41 -12.85 4.73
C GLY A 142 -1.91 -12.59 4.67
N VAL A 143 -1.39 -12.55 3.44
CA VAL A 143 0.01 -12.24 3.15
C VAL A 143 0.14 -10.78 2.77
N VAL A 144 1.03 -10.03 3.42
CA VAL A 144 1.30 -8.63 3.07
C VAL A 144 1.96 -8.57 1.69
N VAL A 145 1.27 -7.99 0.70
CA VAL A 145 1.80 -7.80 -0.65
C VAL A 145 2.09 -6.32 -0.89
N ASP A 146 3.36 -5.98 -0.89
CA ASP A 146 3.87 -4.66 -1.27
C ASP A 146 4.60 -4.72 -2.63
N THR A 147 5.27 -3.64 -3.02
CA THR A 147 6.03 -3.61 -4.28
C THR A 147 7.21 -4.58 -4.31
N HIS A 148 7.79 -4.93 -3.15
CA HIS A 148 8.85 -5.92 -3.05
C HIS A 148 8.29 -7.33 -3.22
N VAL A 149 7.25 -7.68 -2.47
CA VAL A 149 6.58 -8.98 -2.57
C VAL A 149 6.00 -9.18 -3.97
N THR A 150 5.34 -8.19 -4.57
CA THR A 150 4.86 -8.26 -5.97
C THR A 150 5.99 -8.61 -6.93
N ARG A 151 7.12 -7.90 -6.87
CA ARG A 151 8.27 -8.14 -7.74
C ARG A 151 8.89 -9.52 -7.53
N LEU A 152 9.10 -9.90 -6.27
CA LEU A 152 9.72 -11.17 -5.96
C LEU A 152 8.80 -12.35 -6.28
N SER A 153 7.50 -12.25 -6.07
CA SER A 153 6.53 -13.28 -6.44
C SER A 153 6.60 -13.60 -7.94
N ALA A 154 6.72 -12.57 -8.78
CA ALA A 154 6.92 -12.75 -10.20
C ALA A 154 8.29 -13.37 -10.53
N ARG A 155 9.40 -12.88 -9.96
CA ARG A 155 10.75 -13.39 -10.21
C ARG A 155 10.94 -14.83 -9.73
N LEU A 156 10.34 -15.19 -8.62
CA LEU A 156 10.38 -16.53 -8.03
C LEU A 156 9.31 -17.46 -8.62
N ALA A 157 8.53 -16.97 -9.59
CA ALA A 157 7.41 -17.70 -10.20
C ALA A 157 6.44 -18.28 -9.15
N LEU A 158 6.12 -17.50 -8.10
CA LEU A 158 5.14 -17.85 -7.08
C LEU A 158 3.73 -17.35 -7.45
N SER A 159 3.63 -16.38 -8.34
CA SER A 159 2.40 -15.85 -8.90
C SER A 159 2.65 -15.29 -10.30
N THR A 160 1.68 -15.41 -11.17
CA THR A 160 1.65 -14.80 -12.52
C THR A 160 0.85 -13.49 -12.54
N HIS A 161 0.21 -13.14 -11.42
CA HIS A 161 -0.59 -11.96 -11.29
C HIS A 161 0.26 -10.69 -11.00
N THR A 162 -0.30 -9.54 -11.34
CA THR A 162 0.25 -8.21 -11.01
C THR A 162 -0.61 -7.46 -9.99
N ASP A 163 -1.84 -7.92 -9.78
CA ASP A 163 -2.76 -7.40 -8.77
C ASP A 163 -2.40 -7.92 -7.38
N PRO A 164 -2.17 -7.03 -6.37
CA PRO A 164 -1.73 -7.46 -5.05
C PRO A 164 -2.68 -8.42 -4.34
N VAL A 165 -4.00 -8.30 -4.55
CA VAL A 165 -4.98 -9.18 -3.91
C VAL A 165 -4.92 -10.58 -4.50
N LYS A 166 -4.74 -10.69 -5.82
CA LYS A 166 -4.56 -11.99 -6.49
C LYS A 166 -3.25 -12.65 -6.09
N ILE A 167 -2.16 -11.88 -6.00
CA ILE A 167 -0.87 -12.38 -5.50
C ILE A 167 -1.00 -12.87 -4.05
N GLU A 168 -1.69 -12.14 -3.19
CA GLU A 168 -1.97 -12.56 -1.81
C GLU A 168 -2.67 -13.93 -1.79
N HIS A 169 -3.71 -14.13 -2.59
CA HIS A 169 -4.43 -15.39 -2.69
C HIS A 169 -3.54 -16.52 -3.20
N ASP A 170 -2.70 -16.27 -4.22
CA ASP A 170 -1.76 -17.27 -4.73
C ASP A 170 -0.77 -17.70 -3.63
N LEU A 171 -0.19 -16.74 -2.91
CA LEU A 171 0.74 -17.02 -1.82
C LEU A 171 0.08 -17.78 -0.66
N MET A 172 -1.15 -17.41 -0.29
CA MET A 172 -1.92 -18.11 0.73
C MET A 172 -2.22 -19.55 0.35
N ALA A 173 -2.43 -19.85 -0.94
CA ALA A 173 -2.72 -21.18 -1.42
C ALA A 173 -1.49 -22.13 -1.40
N ILE A 174 -0.28 -21.60 -1.47
CA ILE A 174 0.97 -22.37 -1.55
C ILE A 174 1.79 -22.37 -0.24
N LEU A 175 1.46 -21.50 0.72
CA LEU A 175 2.16 -21.38 2.00
C LEU A 175 1.28 -21.82 3.17
N PRO A 176 1.83 -22.53 4.17
CA PRO A 176 1.13 -22.75 5.43
C PRO A 176 0.76 -21.44 6.11
N LYS A 177 -0.40 -21.38 6.74
CA LYS A 177 -0.91 -20.15 7.39
C LYS A 177 0.09 -19.49 8.34
N ALA A 178 0.78 -20.28 9.17
CA ALA A 178 1.80 -19.80 10.10
C ALA A 178 3.02 -19.14 9.42
N GLN A 179 3.16 -19.29 8.10
CA GLN A 179 4.23 -18.63 7.31
C GLN A 179 3.79 -17.33 6.65
N TRP A 180 2.51 -16.96 6.64
CA TRP A 180 2.03 -15.81 5.88
C TRP A 180 2.70 -14.50 6.29
N THR A 181 2.69 -14.17 7.56
CA THR A 181 3.34 -12.94 8.07
C THR A 181 4.87 -13.03 7.99
N PRO A 182 5.56 -14.05 8.53
CA PRO A 182 7.02 -14.09 8.49
C PRO A 182 7.59 -14.19 7.07
N PHE A 183 6.94 -14.93 6.17
CA PHE A 183 7.36 -15.01 4.77
C PHE A 183 7.29 -13.64 4.08
N ALA A 184 6.21 -12.88 4.28
CA ALA A 184 6.06 -11.55 3.72
C ALA A 184 7.18 -10.60 4.19
N HIS A 185 7.51 -10.56 5.48
CA HIS A 185 8.59 -9.73 6.02
C HIS A 185 9.96 -10.12 5.45
N ARG A 186 10.25 -11.42 5.39
CA ARG A 186 11.51 -11.93 4.81
C ARG A 186 11.63 -11.59 3.33
N MET A 187 10.54 -11.70 2.57
CA MET A 187 10.49 -11.27 1.17
C MET A 187 10.73 -9.78 1.02
N ILE A 188 10.15 -8.93 1.87
CA ILE A 188 10.38 -7.49 1.87
C ILE A 188 11.86 -7.18 2.16
N TRP A 189 12.43 -7.80 3.20
CA TRP A 189 13.84 -7.63 3.55
C TRP A 189 14.77 -8.08 2.43
N HIS A 190 14.53 -9.24 1.84
CA HIS A 190 15.29 -9.74 0.69
C HIS A 190 15.18 -8.78 -0.51
N GLY A 191 13.98 -8.27 -0.78
CA GLY A 191 13.74 -7.33 -1.87
C GLY A 191 14.38 -5.95 -1.67
N ARG A 192 14.61 -5.54 -0.43
CA ARG A 192 15.31 -4.28 -0.10
C ARG A 192 16.83 -4.42 -0.17
N ARG A 193 17.37 -5.59 0.19
CA ARG A 193 18.81 -5.78 0.44
C ARG A 193 19.54 -6.51 -0.69
N VAL A 194 18.92 -7.51 -1.30
CA VAL A 194 19.55 -8.40 -2.29
C VAL A 194 18.83 -8.33 -3.64
N CYS A 195 17.55 -8.69 -3.68
CA CYS A 195 16.79 -8.73 -4.93
C CYS A 195 16.21 -7.35 -5.28
N ILE A 196 17.07 -6.31 -5.41
CA ILE A 196 16.65 -4.95 -5.73
C ILE A 196 16.10 -4.85 -7.16
N ALA A 197 15.25 -3.81 -7.42
CA ALA A 197 14.48 -3.73 -8.67
C ALA A 197 15.37 -3.66 -9.91
N LYS A 198 16.33 -2.73 -9.92
CA LYS A 198 17.14 -2.43 -11.11
C LYS A 198 18.36 -3.35 -11.29
N LYS A 199 18.95 -3.81 -10.20
CA LYS A 199 20.20 -4.61 -10.22
C LYS A 199 20.18 -5.62 -9.06
N PRO A 200 19.48 -6.76 -9.22
CA PRO A 200 19.51 -7.80 -8.20
C PRO A 200 20.91 -8.41 -8.09
N ASP A 201 21.34 -8.66 -6.86
CA ASP A 201 22.61 -9.32 -6.57
C ASP A 201 22.42 -10.84 -6.56
N CYS A 202 22.36 -11.45 -7.74
CA CYS A 202 22.14 -12.87 -7.89
C CYS A 202 23.36 -13.71 -7.49
N ASP A 203 24.57 -13.15 -7.56
CA ASP A 203 25.81 -13.84 -7.21
C ASP A 203 25.89 -14.16 -5.70
N HIS A 204 25.31 -13.29 -4.85
CA HIS A 204 25.25 -13.48 -3.40
C HIS A 204 23.86 -13.87 -2.89
N CYS A 205 22.93 -14.21 -3.80
CA CYS A 205 21.55 -14.52 -3.45
C CYS A 205 21.39 -15.99 -3.03
N THR A 206 21.03 -16.22 -1.77
CA THR A 206 20.76 -17.57 -1.24
C THR A 206 19.58 -18.28 -1.93
N LEU A 207 18.70 -17.53 -2.59
CA LEU A 207 17.55 -18.07 -3.31
C LEU A 207 17.88 -18.42 -4.77
N ALA A 208 19.04 -18.02 -5.29
CA ALA A 208 19.39 -18.19 -6.71
C ALA A 208 19.22 -19.63 -7.24
N PRO A 209 19.58 -20.71 -6.50
CA PRO A 209 19.40 -22.07 -6.97
C PRO A 209 17.94 -22.48 -7.23
N HIS A 210 16.98 -21.80 -6.58
CA HIS A 210 15.53 -22.07 -6.71
C HIS A 210 14.78 -20.94 -7.42
N CYS A 211 15.51 -19.95 -7.99
CA CYS A 211 14.91 -18.77 -8.62
C CYS A 211 14.90 -18.93 -10.15
N PRO A 212 13.73 -19.07 -10.80
CA PRO A 212 13.64 -19.18 -12.25
C PRO A 212 14.18 -17.95 -13.00
N SER A 213 14.25 -16.79 -12.34
CA SER A 213 14.76 -15.53 -12.90
C SER A 213 16.21 -15.24 -12.50
N ALA A 214 16.91 -16.18 -11.83
CA ALA A 214 18.31 -15.94 -11.44
C ALA A 214 19.17 -15.70 -12.68
N PHE A 215 20.04 -14.68 -12.59
CA PHE A 215 20.94 -14.28 -13.67
C PHE A 215 20.27 -13.88 -15.01
N ALA A 216 18.94 -13.88 -15.09
CA ALA A 216 18.24 -13.33 -16.24
C ALA A 216 18.47 -11.82 -16.32
N ALA A 217 18.71 -11.30 -17.55
CA ALA A 217 18.80 -9.85 -17.75
C ALA A 217 17.55 -9.17 -17.20
N VAL A 218 17.71 -8.20 -16.32
CA VAL A 218 16.59 -7.44 -15.75
C VAL A 218 15.91 -6.71 -16.90
N GLN A 219 14.70 -7.12 -17.25
CA GLN A 219 13.95 -6.46 -18.29
C GLN A 219 13.66 -5.00 -17.90
N PRO A 220 13.87 -4.01 -18.80
CA PRO A 220 13.75 -2.59 -18.48
C PRO A 220 12.32 -2.14 -18.10
N LYS A 221 11.33 -3.01 -18.22
CA LYS A 221 9.93 -2.78 -17.85
C LYS A 221 9.53 -3.68 -16.68
N ASP A 222 10.07 -3.37 -15.50
CA ASP A 222 9.44 -3.83 -14.27
C ASP A 222 8.11 -3.05 -14.12
N PRO A 223 6.92 -3.69 -14.21
CA PRO A 223 5.66 -3.01 -14.01
C PRO A 223 5.47 -2.73 -12.52
N SER A 224 6.27 -1.81 -11.99
CA SER A 224 6.07 -1.43 -10.59
C SER A 224 4.67 -0.80 -10.46
N PRO A 225 3.88 -1.18 -9.44
CA PRO A 225 2.56 -0.59 -9.19
C PRO A 225 2.59 0.95 -9.09
N ARG A 226 3.76 1.55 -8.75
CA ARG A 226 3.98 3.00 -8.76
C ARG A 226 3.87 3.64 -10.14
N ALA A 227 4.37 2.99 -11.19
CA ALA A 227 4.28 3.54 -12.55
C ALA A 227 2.82 3.60 -13.01
N ASN A 228 2.04 2.53 -12.78
CA ASN A 228 0.63 2.46 -13.11
C ASN A 228 -0.23 3.39 -12.23
N TRP A 229 0.08 3.51 -10.93
CA TRP A 229 -0.65 4.40 -10.03
C TRP A 229 -0.40 5.87 -10.37
N ASN A 230 0.86 6.27 -10.62
CA ASN A 230 1.21 7.63 -11.04
C ASN A 230 0.61 7.97 -12.42
N ALA A 231 0.55 7.01 -13.36
CA ALA A 231 -0.10 7.19 -14.64
C ALA A 231 -1.62 7.37 -14.49
N LYS A 232 -2.30 6.58 -13.66
CA LYS A 232 -3.73 6.73 -13.33
C LYS A 232 -4.03 8.05 -12.64
N GLN A 233 -3.19 8.51 -11.71
CA GLN A 233 -3.34 9.80 -11.03
C GLN A 233 -3.14 10.98 -11.99
N ARG A 234 -2.16 10.91 -12.90
CA ARG A 234 -1.95 11.92 -13.95
C ARG A 234 -3.12 11.97 -14.96
N ALA A 235 -3.67 10.81 -15.31
CA ALA A 235 -4.85 10.73 -16.18
C ALA A 235 -6.10 11.31 -15.50
N ALA A 236 -6.31 11.00 -14.21
CA ALA A 236 -7.42 11.55 -13.43
C ALA A 236 -7.32 13.08 -13.26
N ARG A 237 -6.11 13.62 -13.02
CA ARG A 237 -5.89 15.09 -12.96
C ARG A 237 -6.17 15.78 -14.29
N LYS A 238 -5.71 15.22 -15.41
CA LYS A 238 -6.00 15.76 -16.75
C LYS A 238 -7.50 15.75 -17.07
N GLY A 239 -8.21 14.70 -16.63
CA GLY A 239 -9.67 14.61 -16.78
C GLY A 239 -10.41 15.67 -15.97
N THR A 240 -9.99 15.97 -14.73
CA THR A 240 -10.59 17.02 -13.89
C THR A 240 -10.25 18.42 -14.40
N GLU A 241 -9.03 18.67 -14.87
CA GLU A 241 -8.65 19.96 -15.49
C GLU A 241 -9.42 20.23 -16.77
N ALA A 242 -9.63 19.20 -17.62
CA ALA A 242 -10.45 19.31 -18.82
C ALA A 242 -11.95 19.57 -18.51
N ALA A 243 -12.49 18.92 -17.48
CA ALA A 243 -13.87 19.13 -17.05
C ALA A 243 -14.10 20.54 -16.47
N VAL A 244 -13.13 21.06 -15.70
CA VAL A 244 -13.18 22.43 -15.17
C VAL A 244 -13.06 23.48 -16.29
N ALA A 245 -12.19 23.24 -17.28
CA ALA A 245 -12.03 24.14 -18.43
C ALA A 245 -13.30 24.19 -19.30
N THR A 246 -14.01 23.06 -19.46
CA THR A 246 -15.29 22.99 -20.21
C THR A 246 -16.42 23.69 -19.47
N ALA A 247 -16.44 23.65 -18.13
CA ALA A 247 -17.46 24.31 -17.30
C ALA A 247 -17.28 25.84 -17.22
N GLN A 248 -16.12 26.38 -17.61
CA GLN A 248 -15.82 27.82 -17.61
C GLN A 248 -16.02 28.52 -18.98
N GLN A 249 -16.47 27.79 -20.00
CA GLN A 249 -16.79 28.40 -21.26
C GLN A 249 -18.16 29.14 -21.16
N PRO A 250 -18.24 30.43 -21.50
CA PRO A 250 -19.50 31.16 -21.51
C PRO A 250 -20.45 30.57 -22.57
N ALA A 251 -21.72 30.47 -22.21
CA ALA A 251 -22.76 29.96 -23.08
C ALA A 251 -22.79 30.77 -24.42
N PRO A 252 -23.02 30.11 -25.57
CA PRO A 252 -23.05 30.80 -26.85
C PRO A 252 -24.20 31.83 -26.83
N THR A 253 -23.86 33.10 -27.08
CA THR A 253 -24.79 34.20 -27.19
C THR A 253 -25.77 33.94 -28.34
N SER A 254 -27.06 33.82 -28.03
CA SER A 254 -28.12 33.67 -29.01
C SER A 254 -28.17 34.92 -29.95
N LYS A 255 -28.10 34.70 -31.25
CA LYS A 255 -28.27 35.78 -32.28
C LYS A 255 -29.67 36.38 -32.14
N PRO A 256 -29.82 37.71 -32.29
CA PRO A 256 -31.13 38.37 -32.25
C PRO A 256 -31.97 37.97 -33.46
N VAL A 257 -33.19 37.53 -33.20
CA VAL A 257 -34.22 37.25 -34.22
C VAL A 257 -34.67 38.56 -34.84
N ALA A 258 -34.46 38.76 -36.15
CA ALA A 258 -34.93 39.92 -36.92
C ALA A 258 -36.51 39.92 -36.98
N LYS A 259 -37.10 40.98 -36.45
CA LYS A 259 -38.57 41.22 -36.59
C LYS A 259 -38.82 41.75 -37.99
N THR A 260 -39.43 40.94 -38.84
CA THR A 260 -40.00 41.41 -40.11
C THR A 260 -41.34 42.10 -39.83
N SER A 261 -41.38 43.43 -39.99
CA SER A 261 -42.62 44.21 -40.04
C SER A 261 -43.28 44.04 -41.41
N LYS A 262 -44.47 43.45 -41.49
CA LYS A 262 -45.36 43.55 -42.64
C LYS A 262 -46.24 44.73 -42.45
N ALA A 263 -46.00 45.77 -43.28
CA ALA A 263 -46.96 46.90 -43.55
C ALA A 263 -48.13 46.37 -44.34
N LYS A 264 -49.37 46.62 -43.85
CA LYS A 264 -50.59 46.51 -44.62
C LYS A 264 -50.91 47.95 -45.15
N ARG A 265 -51.00 48.06 -46.44
CA ARG A 265 -51.75 49.16 -47.11
C ARG A 265 -53.20 48.68 -47.36
N ALA A 266 -54.14 49.48 -47.03
CA ALA A 266 -55.34 49.97 -47.70
C ALA A 266 -56.25 50.62 -46.71
#